data_45f6c1330300b2c0212f2e021b17837e
#
_entry.id   45f6c1330300b2c0212f2e021b17837e
#
_cell.length_a   1.000
_cell.length_b   1.000
_cell.length_c   1.000
_cell.angle_alpha   90.00
_cell.angle_beta   90.00
_cell.angle_gamma   90.00
#
_symmetry.space_group_name_H-M   'P 1'
#
loop_
_entity.id
_entity.type
_entity.pdbx_description
1 polymer ?
#
loop_
_entity_poly.entity_id
_entity_poly.type
_entity_poly.pdbx_seq_one_letter_code
_entity_poly.pdbx_strand_id
1 'polypeptide(L)' 'MSAYVKGERKKRKQESNQFVVKWIEGDSIFFRWFKRDRYAVQFQQELIDDGIPPENVRIQMK' A
#
# COMPACT_ATOMS: atom_id res chain seq x y z
N MET A 1 -25.99 11.34 15.50
CA MET A 1 -26.09 11.46 14.11
C MET A 1 -24.80 11.33 13.37
N SER A 2 -23.88 12.13 13.65
CA SER A 2 -22.63 12.00 12.92
C SER A 2 -21.95 10.67 13.20
N ALA A 3 -22.29 10.03 14.31
CA ALA A 3 -21.62 8.80 14.66
C ALA A 3 -21.83 7.70 13.64
N TYR A 4 -23.05 7.55 13.16
CA TYR A 4 -23.27 6.45 12.24
C TYR A 4 -22.76 6.78 10.84
N VAL A 5 -22.70 8.02 10.52
CA VAL A 5 -22.07 8.40 9.27
C VAL A 5 -20.62 7.98 9.30
N LYS A 6 -19.98 8.13 10.43
CA LYS A 6 -18.59 7.71 10.55
C LYS A 6 -18.43 6.22 10.35
N GLY A 7 -19.37 5.45 10.85
CA GLY A 7 -19.30 4.02 10.67
C GLY A 7 -19.29 3.61 9.22
N GLU A 8 -20.12 4.24 8.43
CA GLU A 8 -20.18 3.93 7.03
C GLU A 8 -18.90 4.29 6.31
N ARG A 9 -18.32 5.40 6.68
CA ARG A 9 -17.05 5.80 6.06
C ARG A 9 -15.93 4.82 6.38
N LYS A 10 -15.97 4.25 7.56
CA LYS A 10 -14.95 3.27 7.91
C LYS A 10 -15.01 2.07 7.00
N LYS A 11 -16.18 1.61 6.67
CA LYS A 11 -16.30 0.47 5.76
C LYS A 11 -15.69 0.77 4.43
N ARG A 12 -15.97 1.93 3.90
CA ARG A 12 -15.43 2.28 2.59
C ARG A 12 -13.92 2.38 2.61
N LYS A 13 -13.36 2.86 3.70
CA LYS A 13 -11.92 2.94 3.80
C LYS A 13 -11.29 1.57 3.75
N GLN A 14 -11.89 0.62 4.41
CA GLN A 14 -11.36 -0.73 4.41
C GLN A 14 -11.35 -1.31 3.00
N GLU A 15 -12.38 -1.02 2.25
CA GLU A 15 -12.45 -1.51 0.89
C GLU A 15 -11.46 -0.83 -0.02
N SER A 16 -11.10 0.42 0.30
CA SER A 16 -10.25 1.20 -0.57
C SER A 16 -8.79 0.79 -0.51
N ASN A 17 -8.33 0.28 0.64
CA ASN A 17 -6.91 0.02 0.84
C ASN A 17 -6.65 -1.47 0.80
N GLN A 18 -6.59 -2.00 -0.42
CA GLN A 18 -6.50 -3.44 -0.62
C GLN A 18 -5.10 -3.93 -0.96
N PHE A 19 -4.24 -3.04 -1.42
CA PHE A 19 -2.92 -3.44 -1.87
C PHE A 19 -1.87 -2.77 -1.01
N VAL A 20 -0.89 -3.56 -0.57
CA VAL A 20 0.20 -3.00 0.21
C VAL A 20 1.51 -3.32 -0.48
N VAL A 21 2.36 -2.31 -0.59
CA VAL A 21 3.72 -2.47 -1.08
C VAL A 21 4.62 -2.46 0.14
N LYS A 22 5.37 -3.53 0.32
CA LYS A 22 6.34 -3.65 1.41
C LYS A 22 7.73 -3.70 0.82
N TRP A 23 8.65 -2.98 1.42
CA TRP A 23 10.03 -3.02 0.94
C TRP A 23 10.99 -2.90 2.09
N ILE A 24 12.19 -3.38 1.85
CA ILE A 24 13.26 -3.34 2.84
C ILE A 24 14.33 -2.38 2.33
N GLU A 25 14.68 -1.45 3.19
CA GLU A 25 15.73 -0.48 2.86
C GLU A 25 16.68 -0.40 4.05
N GLY A 26 17.91 -0.89 3.83
CA GLY A 26 18.84 -0.99 4.94
C GLY A 26 18.34 -1.98 5.97
N ASP A 27 18.22 -1.54 7.20
CA ASP A 27 17.73 -2.38 8.27
C ASP A 27 16.27 -2.17 8.59
N SER A 28 15.58 -1.39 7.77
CA SER A 28 14.21 -1.00 8.05
C SER A 28 13.24 -1.61 7.05
N ILE A 29 12.05 -1.90 7.53
CA ILE A 29 10.97 -2.41 6.70
C ILE A 29 9.93 -1.32 6.62
N PHE A 30 9.51 -1.01 5.38
CA PHE A 30 8.51 0.00 5.13
C PHE A 30 7.33 -0.61 4.39
N PHE A 31 6.17 0.02 4.49
CA PHE A 31 5.03 -0.40 3.71
C PHE A 31 4.11 0.78 3.46
N ARG A 32 3.32 0.63 2.40
CA ARG A 32 2.39 1.67 2.01
C ARG A 32 1.18 1.04 1.35
N TRP A 33 0.00 1.57 1.64
CA TRP A 33 -1.25 1.03 1.14
C TRP A 33 -1.75 1.80 -0.07
N PHE A 34 -2.37 1.09 -1.00
CA PHE A 34 -2.92 1.67 -2.21
C PHE A 34 -4.31 1.11 -2.46
N LYS A 35 -5.12 1.91 -3.13
CA LYS A 35 -6.47 1.50 -3.48
C LYS A 35 -6.50 0.55 -4.66
N ARG A 36 -5.61 0.74 -5.61
CA ARG A 36 -5.63 0.01 -6.86
C ARG A 36 -4.28 -0.61 -7.12
N ASP A 37 -4.32 -1.76 -7.81
CA ASP A 37 -3.10 -2.48 -8.08
C ASP A 37 -2.13 -1.67 -8.94
N ARG A 38 -2.66 -0.91 -9.91
CA ARG A 38 -1.76 -0.16 -10.79
C ARG A 38 -0.96 0.89 -10.04
N TYR A 39 -1.54 1.48 -9.00
CA TYR A 39 -0.78 2.42 -8.19
C TYR A 39 0.30 1.72 -7.39
N ALA A 40 -0.01 0.54 -6.90
CA ALA A 40 0.98 -0.25 -6.19
C ALA A 40 2.12 -0.66 -7.11
N VAL A 41 1.80 -1.10 -8.32
CA VAL A 41 2.81 -1.51 -9.28
C VAL A 41 3.69 -0.30 -9.69
N GLN A 42 3.06 0.83 -9.89
CA GLN A 42 3.80 2.03 -10.24
C GLN A 42 4.77 2.42 -9.13
N PHE A 43 4.31 2.35 -7.89
CA PHE A 43 5.17 2.68 -6.76
C PHE A 43 6.32 1.68 -6.64
N GLN A 44 6.03 0.41 -6.87
CA GLN A 44 7.07 -0.61 -6.87
C GLN A 44 8.15 -0.27 -7.89
N GLN A 45 7.74 0.14 -9.08
CA GLN A 45 8.69 0.49 -10.12
C GLN A 45 9.54 1.69 -9.71
N GLU A 46 8.92 2.66 -9.05
CA GLU A 46 9.67 3.82 -8.58
C GLU A 46 10.72 3.44 -7.56
N LEU A 47 10.40 2.51 -6.68
CA LEU A 47 11.37 2.03 -5.70
C LEU A 47 12.54 1.34 -6.38
N ILE A 48 12.25 0.52 -7.37
CA ILE A 48 13.30 -0.18 -8.11
C ILE A 48 14.17 0.82 -8.85
N ASP A 49 13.56 1.84 -9.44
CA ASP A 49 14.30 2.88 -10.14
C ASP A 49 15.19 3.67 -9.19
N ASP A 50 14.79 3.77 -7.94
CA ASP A 50 15.59 4.47 -6.94
C ASP A 50 16.74 3.62 -6.39
N GLY A 51 16.83 2.38 -6.80
CA GLY A 51 17.93 1.53 -6.41
C GLY A 51 17.60 0.42 -5.45
N ILE A 52 16.33 0.23 -5.12
CA ILE A 52 15.95 -0.85 -4.23
C ILE A 52 15.86 -2.13 -5.05
N PRO A 53 16.53 -3.21 -4.62
CA PRO A 53 16.49 -4.46 -5.38
C PRO A 53 15.06 -4.99 -5.49
N PRO A 54 14.69 -5.51 -6.66
CA PRO A 54 13.33 -6.04 -6.84
C PRO A 54 12.95 -7.11 -5.83
N GLU A 55 13.91 -7.90 -5.39
CA GLU A 55 13.63 -8.96 -4.41
C GLU A 55 13.29 -8.39 -3.04
N ASN A 56 13.61 -7.13 -2.80
CA ASN A 56 13.29 -6.49 -1.52
C ASN A 56 11.94 -5.77 -1.55
N VAL A 57 11.22 -5.84 -2.66
CA VAL A 57 9.95 -5.15 -2.81
C VAL A 57 8.88 -6.20 -3.08
N ARG A 58 7.78 -6.12 -2.35
CA ARG A 58 6.68 -7.07 -2.52
C ARG A 58 5.36 -6.33 -2.51
N ILE A 59 4.45 -6.81 -3.35
CA ILE A 59 3.09 -6.31 -3.37
C ILE A 59 2.20 -7.44 -2.86
N GLN A 60 1.36 -7.13 -1.89
CA GLN A 60 0.43 -8.10 -1.32
C GLN A 60 -0.97 -7.57 -1.43
N MET A 61 -1.91 -8.46 -1.68
CA MET A 61 -3.32 -8.13 -1.74
C MET A 61 -3.96 -8.58 -0.45
N LYS A 62 -4.79 -7.72 0.07
CA LYS A 62 -5.45 -8.00 1.33
C LYS A 62 -6.55 -9.07 1.19
#